data_c725f0d3c77ae57c3feed1cb745e4608
#
_entry.id   c725f0d3c77ae57c3feed1cb745e4608
#
_cell.length_a   1.000
_cell.length_b   1.000
_cell.length_c   1.000
_cell.angle_alpha   90.00
_cell.angle_beta   90.00
_cell.angle_gamma   90.00
#
_symmetry.space_group_name_H-M   'P 1'
#
loop_
_entity.id
_entity.type
_entity.pdbx_description
1 polymer ?
#
loop_
_entity_poly.entity_id
_entity_poly.type
_entity_poly.pdbx_seq_one_letter_code
_entity_poly.pdbx_strand_id
1 'polypeptide(L)'
;MTNIVITQGFIDDLKTVTSDRVLAAIVHTVELMETVPDMGSCDLPRSIREEFGNKAHKIPVNPFDIITLYDETADEVIVAGLIHQRAAW
;
A
#
# COMPACT_ATOMS: atom_id res chain seq x y z
N MET A 1 7.08 -17.52 4.15
CA MET A 1 7.10 -16.11 3.71
C MET A 1 5.73 -15.72 3.20
N THR A 2 5.31 -14.52 3.52
CA THR A 2 4.03 -14.00 3.07
C THR A 2 4.05 -13.79 1.56
N ASN A 3 3.00 -14.22 0.88
CA ASN A 3 2.84 -13.98 -0.54
C ASN A 3 2.38 -12.54 -0.78
N ILE A 4 2.99 -11.86 -1.74
CA ILE A 4 2.64 -10.48 -2.08
C ILE A 4 1.98 -10.45 -3.45
N VAL A 5 0.75 -9.90 -3.49
CA VAL A 5 -0.01 -9.73 -4.73
C VAL A 5 -0.01 -8.26 -5.10
N ILE A 6 0.51 -7.96 -6.27
CA ILE A 6 0.55 -6.60 -6.81
C ILE A 6 -0.64 -6.44 -7.74
N THR A 7 -1.52 -5.49 -7.44
CA THR A 7 -2.69 -5.22 -8.28
C THR A 7 -2.35 -4.31 -9.46
N GLN A 8 -3.16 -4.38 -10.50
CA GLN A 8 -3.00 -3.48 -11.65
C GLN A 8 -3.19 -2.02 -11.24
N GLY A 9 -4.11 -1.75 -10.30
CA GLY A 9 -4.31 -0.40 -9.79
C GLY A 9 -3.05 0.18 -9.18
N PHE A 10 -2.33 -0.62 -8.40
CA PHE A 10 -1.05 -0.18 -7.81
C PHE A 10 0.00 0.08 -8.90
N ILE A 11 0.09 -0.81 -9.89
CA ILE A 11 1.04 -0.64 -11.01
C ILE A 11 0.74 0.65 -11.77
N ASP A 12 -0.53 0.92 -12.03
CA ASP A 12 -0.94 2.13 -12.73
C ASP A 12 -0.59 3.39 -11.92
N ASP A 13 -0.80 3.33 -10.61
CA ASP A 13 -0.45 4.44 -9.71
C ASP A 13 1.06 4.68 -9.66
N LEU A 14 1.86 3.62 -9.72
CA LEU A 14 3.32 3.75 -9.75
C LEU A 14 3.81 4.58 -10.95
N LYS A 15 3.09 4.53 -12.05
CA LYS A 15 3.45 5.30 -13.26
C LYS A 15 3.36 6.81 -13.04
N THR A 16 2.66 7.24 -11.99
CA THR A 16 2.53 8.66 -11.65
C THR A 16 3.71 9.17 -10.79
N VAL A 17 4.54 8.27 -10.30
CA VAL A 17 5.68 8.61 -9.45
C VAL A 17 6.85 9.03 -10.35
N THR A 18 7.24 10.29 -10.26
CA THR A 18 8.29 10.87 -11.11
C THR A 18 9.68 10.86 -10.48
N SER A 19 9.74 10.68 -9.15
CA SER A 19 11.00 10.65 -8.42
C SER A 19 11.53 9.22 -8.31
N ASP A 20 12.72 8.97 -8.85
CA ASP A 20 13.37 7.66 -8.75
C ASP A 20 13.65 7.27 -7.31
N ARG A 21 13.97 8.25 -6.48
CA ARG A 21 14.23 8.05 -5.05
C ARG A 21 12.98 7.58 -4.33
N VAL A 22 11.83 8.20 -4.60
CA VAL A 22 10.55 7.81 -4.01
C VAL A 22 10.14 6.44 -4.53
N LEU A 23 10.30 6.18 -5.82
CA LEU A 23 9.99 4.88 -6.40
C LEU A 23 10.80 3.76 -5.75
N ALA A 24 12.10 3.97 -5.55
CA ALA A 24 12.95 2.99 -4.87
C ALA A 24 12.49 2.74 -3.43
N ALA A 25 12.08 3.79 -2.72
CA ALA A 25 11.56 3.66 -1.35
C ALA A 25 10.25 2.87 -1.31
N ILE A 26 9.37 3.06 -2.29
CA ILE A 26 8.12 2.30 -2.40
C ILE A 26 8.41 0.82 -2.64
N VAL A 27 9.29 0.50 -3.58
CA VAL A 27 9.67 -0.88 -3.88
C VAL A 27 10.27 -1.56 -2.67
N HIS A 28 11.18 -0.87 -1.98
CA HIS A 28 11.80 -1.40 -0.74
C HIS A 28 10.74 -1.70 0.33
N THR A 29 9.78 -0.80 0.51
CA THR A 29 8.71 -0.98 1.48
C THR A 29 7.84 -2.19 1.15
N VAL A 30 7.51 -2.38 -0.13
CA VAL A 30 6.76 -3.57 -0.58
C VAL A 30 7.53 -4.86 -0.27
N GLU A 31 8.84 -4.86 -0.48
CA GLU A 31 9.68 -6.02 -0.16
C GLU A 31 9.64 -6.37 1.34
N LEU A 32 9.59 -5.35 2.21
CA LEU A 32 9.50 -5.57 3.66
C LEU A 32 8.20 -6.26 4.09
N MET A 33 7.15 -6.20 3.28
CA MET A 33 5.87 -6.83 3.59
C MET A 33 5.97 -8.36 3.62
N GLU A 34 6.99 -8.96 3.02
CA GLU A 34 7.21 -10.40 3.10
C GLU A 34 7.47 -10.87 4.53
N THR A 35 8.08 -10.03 5.34
CA THR A 35 8.40 -10.34 6.74
C THR A 35 7.47 -9.66 7.74
N VAL A 36 6.89 -8.52 7.36
CA VAL A 36 5.96 -7.75 8.21
C VAL A 36 4.68 -7.44 7.42
N PRO A 37 3.84 -8.46 7.20
CA PRO A 37 2.67 -8.31 6.31
C PRO A 37 1.59 -7.37 6.84
N ASP A 38 1.52 -7.17 8.15
CA ASP A 38 0.54 -6.32 8.82
C ASP A 38 1.10 -4.92 9.15
N MET A 39 2.21 -4.54 8.53
CA MET A 39 2.80 -3.24 8.77
C MET A 39 1.86 -2.10 8.37
N GLY A 40 2.09 -0.94 8.97
CA GLY A 40 1.29 0.25 8.69
C GLY A 40 0.16 0.46 9.68
N SER A 41 -0.68 1.43 9.38
CA SER A 41 -1.77 1.87 10.25
C SER A 41 -3.13 1.63 9.58
N CYS A 42 -4.13 1.22 10.37
CA CYS A 42 -5.51 1.11 9.91
C CYS A 42 -6.31 2.42 10.12
N ASP A 43 -5.67 3.48 10.53
CA ASP A 43 -6.28 4.80 10.69
C ASP A 43 -6.36 5.50 9.33
N LEU A 44 -7.45 5.24 8.62
CA LEU A 44 -7.66 5.71 7.25
C LEU A 44 -8.83 6.69 7.16
N PRO A 45 -8.78 7.67 6.23
CA PRO A 45 -9.94 8.47 5.91
C PRO A 45 -11.11 7.60 5.48
N ARG A 46 -12.32 8.08 5.74
CA ARG A 46 -13.54 7.36 5.39
C ARG A 46 -13.60 6.99 3.91
N SER A 47 -13.21 7.91 3.02
CA SER A 47 -13.22 7.67 1.58
C SER A 47 -12.33 6.50 1.18
N ILE A 48 -11.17 6.35 1.82
CA ILE A 48 -10.24 5.25 1.58
C ILE A 48 -10.83 3.94 2.11
N ARG A 49 -11.43 3.97 3.30
CA ARG A 49 -12.08 2.78 3.88
C ARG A 49 -13.26 2.31 3.04
N GLU A 50 -14.01 3.22 2.45
CA GLU A 50 -15.13 2.89 1.56
C GLU A 50 -14.64 2.22 0.27
N GLU A 51 -13.50 2.67 -0.26
CA GLU A 51 -12.95 2.13 -1.49
C GLU A 51 -12.23 0.79 -1.28
N PHE A 52 -11.40 0.67 -0.22
CA PHE A 52 -10.53 -0.48 -0.01
C PHE A 52 -10.97 -1.42 1.10
N GLY A 53 -11.94 -1.02 1.93
CA GLY A 53 -12.45 -1.83 3.03
C GLY A 53 -11.90 -1.42 4.38
N ASN A 54 -12.57 -1.89 5.44
CA ASN A 54 -12.24 -1.53 6.83
C ASN A 54 -10.94 -2.15 7.34
N LYS A 55 -10.44 -3.19 6.67
CA LYS A 55 -9.22 -3.89 7.07
C LYS A 55 -7.98 -3.39 6.34
N ALA A 56 -8.14 -2.36 5.51
CA ALA A 56 -7.01 -1.79 4.79
C ALA A 56 -6.03 -1.11 5.75
N HIS A 57 -4.76 -1.18 5.40
CA HIS A 57 -3.69 -0.46 6.08
C HIS A 57 -3.06 0.54 5.14
N LYS A 58 -2.52 1.62 5.71
CA LYS A 58 -1.69 2.55 4.96
C LYS A 58 -0.26 2.49 5.46
N ILE A 59 0.67 2.57 4.55
CA ILE A 59 2.10 2.63 4.86
C ILE A 59 2.65 3.89 4.21
N PRO A 60 3.04 4.89 5.00
CA PRO A 60 3.52 6.15 4.41
C PRO A 60 4.90 5.98 3.78
N VAL A 61 5.01 6.43 2.54
CA VAL A 61 6.27 6.62 1.83
C VAL A 61 6.15 7.99 1.17
N ASN A 62 6.48 9.03 1.91
CA ASN A 62 6.22 10.42 1.53
C ASN A 62 6.64 10.73 0.10
N PRO A 63 5.82 11.39 -0.70
CA PRO A 63 4.51 12.00 -0.35
C PRO A 63 3.29 11.08 -0.58
N PHE A 64 3.49 9.78 -0.64
CA PHE A 64 2.43 8.80 -0.91
C PHE A 64 2.13 7.92 0.30
N ASP A 65 0.93 7.31 0.28
CA ASP A 65 0.57 6.19 1.15
C ASP A 65 0.34 4.95 0.30
N ILE A 66 0.95 3.85 0.68
CA ILE A 66 0.67 2.54 0.08
C ILE A 66 -0.53 1.94 0.81
N ILE A 67 -1.53 1.50 0.06
CA ILE A 67 -2.73 0.86 0.63
C ILE A 67 -2.62 -0.64 0.44
N THR A 68 -2.74 -1.37 1.55
CA THR A 68 -2.60 -2.82 1.57
C THR A 68 -3.76 -3.49 2.28
N LEU A 69 -3.99 -4.76 1.93
CA LEU A 69 -4.95 -5.65 2.59
C LEU A 69 -4.22 -6.94 2.93
N TYR A 70 -4.24 -7.34 4.20
CA TYR A 70 -3.60 -8.58 4.62
C TYR A 70 -4.66 -9.64 4.92
N ASP A 71 -4.55 -10.78 4.24
CA ASP A 71 -5.35 -11.96 4.51
C ASP A 71 -4.52 -12.95 5.32
N GLU A 72 -4.79 -13.03 6.61
CA GLU A 72 -4.07 -13.91 7.54
C GLU A 72 -4.26 -15.39 7.19
N THR A 73 -5.45 -15.75 6.74
CA THR A 73 -5.78 -17.14 6.40
C THR A 73 -4.97 -17.63 5.22
N ALA A 74 -4.84 -16.79 4.19
CA ALA A 74 -4.06 -17.11 2.99
C ALA A 74 -2.58 -16.75 3.13
N ASP A 75 -2.20 -16.04 4.19
CA ASP A 75 -0.87 -15.44 4.37
C ASP A 75 -0.46 -14.65 3.13
N GLU A 76 -1.30 -13.70 2.76
CA GLU A 76 -1.19 -12.95 1.53
C GLU A 76 -1.42 -11.47 1.78
N VAL A 77 -0.52 -10.63 1.27
CA VAL A 77 -0.69 -9.17 1.26
C VAL A 77 -1.06 -8.73 -0.14
N ILE A 78 -2.18 -8.02 -0.25
CA ILE A 78 -2.62 -7.42 -1.50
C ILE A 78 -2.20 -5.95 -1.47
N VAL A 79 -1.32 -5.55 -2.38
CA VAL A 79 -0.90 -4.15 -2.53
C VAL A 79 -1.89 -3.50 -3.49
N ALA A 80 -2.89 -2.82 -2.90
CA ALA A 80 -4.10 -2.43 -3.60
C ALA A 80 -4.00 -1.08 -4.30
N GLY A 81 -3.19 -0.16 -3.77
CA GLY A 81 -3.11 1.16 -4.37
C GLY A 81 -2.02 2.03 -3.77
N LEU A 82 -1.77 3.14 -4.44
CA LEU A 82 -0.83 4.17 -4.02
C LEU A 82 -1.56 5.50 -4.14
N ILE A 83 -1.64 6.24 -3.04
CA ILE A 83 -2.41 7.48 -2.98
C ILE A 83 -1.50 8.61 -2.52
N HIS A 84 -1.56 9.75 -3.23
CA HIS A 84 -0.83 10.93 -2.79
C HIS A 84 -1.49 11.45 -1.50
N GLN A 85 -0.69 11.70 -0.47
CA GLN A 85 -1.20 12.09 0.86
C GLN A 85 -2.12 13.32 0.82
N ARG A 86 -1.83 14.28 -0.06
CA ARG A 86 -2.66 15.47 -0.21
C ARG A 86 -4.03 15.17 -0.82
N ALA A 87 -4.15 14.12 -1.61
CA ALA A 87 -5.42 13.73 -2.22
C ALA A 87 -6.30 12.94 -1.25
N ALA A 88 -5.70 12.28 -0.26
CA ALA A 88 -6.39 11.40 0.68
C ALA A 88 -6.89 12.12 1.94
N TRP A 89 -6.21 13.20 2.35
CA TRP A 89 -6.45 13.86 3.65
C TRP A 89 -6.96 15.31 3.53
#